data_345a75ba0944650bc5e0f66807a5146b
#
_entry.id   345a75ba0944650bc5e0f66807a5146b
#
_cell.length_a   1.000
_cell.length_b   1.000
_cell.length_c   1.000
_cell.angle_alpha   90.00
_cell.angle_beta   90.00
_cell.angle_gamma   90.00
#
_symmetry.space_group_name_H-M   'P 1'
#
loop_
_entity.id
_entity.type
_entity.pdbx_description
1 polymer ?
#
loop_
_entity_poly.entity_id
_entity_poly.type
_entity_poly.pdbx_seq_one_letter_code
_entity_poly.pdbx_strand_id
1 'polypeptide(L)'
;MLTYLLLIITLYLAGNTYIFIRATQALKVKPLGVKLLLTVLFWTCALSFFGTMLARNLEMPVLISHSMYIIGTSWLIFTLYMALFLLLFDILRLFKVVCKYRFYLSLVFTLGLLGYGLYNYHHPETNIVNILTLSLIHI
;
A
#
# COMPACT_ATOMS: atom_id res chain seq x y z
N MET A 1 -3.73 -22.62 -11.04
CA MET A 1 -2.98 -21.97 -9.95
C MET A 1 -1.98 -20.94 -10.47
N LEU A 2 -1.11 -21.28 -11.42
CA LEU A 2 -0.14 -20.37 -12.03
C LEU A 2 -0.79 -19.13 -12.69
N THR A 3 -1.92 -19.32 -13.36
CA THR A 3 -2.65 -18.23 -14.05
C THR A 3 -3.15 -17.15 -13.08
N TYR A 4 -3.68 -17.54 -11.91
CA TYR A 4 -4.11 -16.57 -10.90
C TYR A 4 -2.94 -15.81 -10.29
N LEU A 5 -1.80 -16.48 -10.09
CA LEU A 5 -0.59 -15.85 -9.58
C LEU A 5 -0.06 -14.80 -10.58
N LEU A 6 0.01 -15.16 -11.86
CA LEU A 6 0.40 -14.23 -12.93
C LEU A 6 -0.54 -13.02 -13.02
N LEU A 7 -1.85 -13.24 -12.87
CA LEU A 7 -2.83 -12.17 -12.89
C LEU A 7 -2.62 -11.19 -11.72
N ILE A 8 -2.39 -11.69 -10.51
CA ILE A 8 -2.13 -10.86 -9.32
C ILE A 8 -0.84 -10.04 -9.50
N ILE A 9 0.24 -10.67 -9.98
CA ILE A 9 1.51 -9.99 -10.25
C ILE A 9 1.32 -8.88 -11.29
N THR A 10 0.63 -9.19 -12.39
CA THR A 10 0.38 -8.22 -13.46
C THR A 10 -0.44 -7.05 -12.94
N LEU A 11 -1.49 -7.30 -12.16
CA LEU A 11 -2.33 -6.27 -11.57
C LEU A 11 -1.54 -5.38 -10.60
N TYR A 12 -0.68 -5.99 -9.79
CA TYR A 12 0.21 -5.27 -8.86
C TYR A 12 1.19 -4.36 -9.61
N LEU A 13 1.86 -4.86 -10.63
CA LEU A 13 2.80 -4.09 -11.44
C LEU A 13 2.09 -2.96 -12.20
N ALA A 14 0.91 -3.23 -12.76
CA ALA A 14 0.09 -2.23 -13.43
C ALA A 14 -0.33 -1.10 -12.47
N GLY A 15 -0.76 -1.43 -11.24
CA GLY A 15 -1.10 -0.47 -10.20
C GLY A 15 0.07 0.41 -9.79
N ASN A 16 1.25 -0.19 -9.56
CA ASN A 16 2.46 0.56 -9.24
C ASN A 16 2.88 1.48 -10.40
N THR A 17 2.83 0.98 -11.65
CA THR A 17 3.15 1.78 -12.83
C THR A 17 2.19 2.96 -12.98
N TYR A 18 0.89 2.74 -12.78
CA TYR A 18 -0.12 3.80 -12.81
C TYR A 18 0.16 4.89 -11.78
N ILE A 19 0.42 4.50 -10.52
CA ILE A 19 0.77 5.45 -9.44
C ILE A 19 2.04 6.22 -9.79
N PHE A 20 3.07 5.54 -10.30
CA PHE A 20 4.34 6.15 -10.68
C PHE A 20 4.18 7.20 -11.79
N ILE A 21 3.39 6.91 -12.83
CA ILE A 21 3.09 7.85 -13.89
C ILE A 21 2.38 9.08 -13.33
N ARG A 22 1.39 8.89 -12.46
CA ARG A 22 0.66 10.00 -11.84
C ARG A 22 1.53 10.82 -10.90
N ALA A 23 2.41 10.18 -10.14
CA ALA A 23 3.37 10.85 -9.27
C ALA A 23 4.34 11.73 -10.07
N THR A 24 4.92 11.21 -11.14
CA THR A 24 5.85 11.98 -12.00
C THR A 24 5.18 13.15 -12.68
N GLN A 25 3.92 13.01 -13.10
CA GLN A 25 3.13 14.10 -13.67
C GLN A 25 2.78 15.20 -12.65
N ALA A 26 2.49 14.80 -11.39
CA ALA A 26 2.11 15.74 -10.34
C ALA A 26 3.31 16.51 -9.77
N LEU A 27 4.41 15.81 -9.52
CA LEU A 27 5.59 16.38 -8.87
C LEU A 27 6.41 17.32 -9.77
N LYS A 28 6.26 17.25 -11.11
CA LYS A 28 7.00 18.09 -12.10
C LYS A 28 8.49 18.23 -11.78
N VAL A 29 9.11 17.16 -11.27
CA VAL A 29 10.51 17.17 -10.83
C VAL A 29 11.41 17.49 -12.03
N LYS A 30 12.07 18.66 -12.00
CA LYS A 30 12.95 19.12 -13.08
C LYS A 30 14.38 18.53 -13.03
N PRO A 31 15.06 18.43 -11.85
CA PRO A 31 16.42 17.89 -11.84
C PRO A 31 16.41 16.39 -12.11
N LEU A 32 17.17 16.00 -13.12
CA LEU A 32 17.29 14.59 -13.57
C LEU A 32 17.72 13.64 -12.43
N GLY A 33 18.64 14.08 -11.58
CA GLY A 33 19.13 13.30 -10.45
C GLY A 33 18.05 12.96 -9.42
N VAL A 34 17.21 13.94 -9.07
CA VAL A 34 16.09 13.72 -8.13
C VAL A 34 15.03 12.80 -8.74
N LYS A 35 14.74 12.94 -10.02
CA LYS A 35 13.83 12.04 -10.73
C LYS A 35 14.33 10.60 -10.71
N LEU A 36 15.61 10.40 -10.99
CA LEU A 36 16.24 9.08 -10.99
C LEU A 36 16.22 8.46 -9.59
N LEU A 37 16.58 9.23 -8.57
CA LEU A 37 16.57 8.79 -7.18
C LEU A 37 15.15 8.36 -6.74
N LEU A 38 14.14 9.17 -7.04
CA LEU A 38 12.74 8.84 -6.74
C LEU A 38 12.28 7.59 -7.48
N THR A 39 12.70 7.42 -8.74
CA THR A 39 12.38 6.23 -9.53
C THR A 39 12.97 4.98 -8.91
N VAL A 40 14.27 5.00 -8.57
CA VAL A 40 14.96 3.87 -7.95
C VAL A 40 14.32 3.53 -6.60
N LEU A 41 14.09 4.53 -5.75
CA LEU A 41 13.49 4.34 -4.42
C LEU A 41 12.08 3.75 -4.53
N PHE A 42 11.25 4.27 -5.43
CA PHE A 42 9.90 3.76 -5.66
C PHE A 42 9.90 2.29 -6.07
N TRP A 43 10.71 1.94 -7.09
CA TRP A 43 10.76 0.57 -7.60
C TRP A 43 11.44 -0.39 -6.63
N THR A 44 12.40 0.06 -5.83
CA THR A 44 12.99 -0.75 -4.75
C THR A 44 11.92 -1.13 -3.71
N CYS A 45 11.11 -0.17 -3.26
CA CYS A 45 10.00 -0.45 -2.36
C CYS A 45 8.95 -1.37 -3.00
N ALA A 46 8.59 -1.14 -4.27
CA ALA A 46 7.62 -1.96 -4.98
C ALA A 46 8.10 -3.40 -5.15
N LEU A 47 9.38 -3.61 -5.44
CA LEU A 47 9.95 -4.95 -5.64
C LEU A 47 10.30 -5.66 -4.31
N SER A 48 10.40 -4.94 -3.19
CA SER A 48 10.72 -5.54 -1.88
C SER A 48 9.70 -6.60 -1.46
N PHE A 49 8.44 -6.48 -1.89
CA PHE A 49 7.41 -7.49 -1.66
C PHE A 49 7.79 -8.84 -2.30
N PHE A 50 8.25 -8.84 -3.55
CA PHE A 50 8.74 -10.06 -4.20
C PHE A 50 10.06 -10.55 -3.63
N GLY A 51 10.90 -9.60 -3.18
CA GLY A 51 12.16 -9.90 -2.49
C GLY A 51 11.94 -10.72 -1.21
N THR A 52 10.82 -10.53 -0.50
CA THR A 52 10.52 -11.36 0.69
C THR A 52 10.27 -12.81 0.35
N MET A 53 9.62 -13.09 -0.78
CA MET A 53 9.42 -14.47 -1.25
C MET A 53 10.76 -15.13 -1.62
N LEU A 54 11.67 -14.37 -2.21
CA LEU A 54 12.99 -14.85 -2.61
C LEU A 54 13.91 -15.04 -1.39
N ALA A 55 13.90 -14.09 -0.45
CA ALA A 55 14.69 -14.13 0.77
C ALA A 55 14.36 -15.35 1.65
N ARG A 56 13.11 -15.79 1.65
CA ARG A 56 12.65 -16.99 2.36
C ARG A 56 13.31 -18.28 1.82
N ASN A 57 13.64 -18.30 0.53
CA ASN A 57 14.26 -19.47 -0.10
C ASN A 57 15.81 -19.43 -0.02
N LEU A 58 16.41 -18.27 0.33
CA LEU A 58 17.86 -18.03 0.28
C LEU A 58 18.54 -18.02 1.67
N GLU A 59 17.89 -18.51 2.73
CA GLU A 59 18.42 -18.55 4.11
C GLU A 59 19.08 -17.23 4.56
N MET A 60 18.49 -16.08 4.19
CA MET A 60 19.01 -14.76 4.52
C MET A 60 18.93 -14.48 6.04
N PRO A 61 19.81 -13.60 6.57
CA PRO A 61 19.75 -13.19 7.97
C PRO A 61 18.35 -12.70 8.35
N VAL A 62 17.85 -13.12 9.51
CA VAL A 62 16.48 -12.84 10.00
C VAL A 62 16.17 -11.34 9.98
N LEU A 63 17.13 -10.50 10.30
CA LEU A 63 16.97 -9.04 10.33
C LEU A 63 16.62 -8.47 8.93
N ILE A 64 17.33 -8.94 7.90
CA ILE A 64 17.10 -8.48 6.51
C ILE A 64 15.74 -8.97 6.00
N SER A 65 15.45 -10.24 6.21
CA SER A 65 14.17 -10.85 5.82
C SER A 65 12.98 -10.15 6.49
N HIS A 66 13.08 -9.85 7.79
CA HIS A 66 12.05 -9.16 8.55
C HIS A 66 11.83 -7.71 8.05
N SER A 67 12.91 -6.98 7.81
CA SER A 67 12.83 -5.61 7.28
C SER A 67 12.19 -5.58 5.89
N MET A 68 12.58 -6.48 5.00
CA MET A 68 11.98 -6.61 3.66
C MET A 68 10.49 -6.95 3.73
N TYR A 69 10.10 -7.81 4.67
CA TYR A 69 8.70 -8.16 4.88
C TYR A 69 7.87 -6.95 5.31
N ILE A 70 8.32 -6.19 6.31
CA ILE A 70 7.61 -4.99 6.78
C ILE A 70 7.48 -3.96 5.67
N ILE A 71 8.58 -3.65 4.98
CA ILE A 71 8.57 -2.67 3.89
C ILE A 71 7.65 -3.14 2.75
N GLY A 72 7.78 -4.39 2.33
CA GLY A 72 7.01 -4.93 1.21
C GLY A 72 5.52 -5.00 1.48
N THR A 73 5.10 -5.45 2.68
CA THR A 73 3.68 -5.51 3.07
C THR A 73 3.09 -4.11 3.25
N SER A 74 3.81 -3.20 3.89
CA SER A 74 3.38 -1.80 4.03
C SER A 74 3.23 -1.11 2.67
N TRP A 75 4.15 -1.36 1.75
CA TRP A 75 4.09 -0.85 0.37
C TRP A 75 2.91 -1.40 -0.41
N LEU A 76 2.60 -2.68 -0.25
CA LEU A 76 1.44 -3.30 -0.91
C LEU A 76 0.13 -2.64 -0.46
N ILE A 77 -0.03 -2.42 0.85
CA ILE A 77 -1.22 -1.75 1.41
C ILE A 77 -1.28 -0.30 0.91
N PHE A 78 -0.16 0.43 0.94
CA PHE A 78 -0.06 1.79 0.42
C PHE A 78 -0.47 1.85 -1.06
N THR A 79 0.06 0.96 -1.90
CA THR A 79 -0.24 0.88 -3.34
C THR A 79 -1.71 0.61 -3.58
N LEU A 80 -2.33 -0.29 -2.80
CA LEU A 80 -3.74 -0.63 -2.94
C LEU A 80 -4.62 0.60 -2.69
N TYR A 81 -4.45 1.28 -1.56
CA TYR A 81 -5.26 2.46 -1.23
C TYR A 81 -4.98 3.63 -2.17
N MET A 82 -3.71 3.86 -2.52
CA MET A 82 -3.34 4.93 -3.43
C MET A 82 -3.93 4.73 -4.82
N ALA A 83 -3.89 3.49 -5.35
CA ALA A 83 -4.52 3.15 -6.63
C ALA A 83 -6.04 3.35 -6.58
N LEU A 84 -6.69 2.91 -5.49
CA LEU A 84 -8.12 3.02 -5.31
C LEU A 84 -8.55 4.50 -5.27
N PHE A 85 -7.87 5.36 -4.50
CA PHE A 85 -8.20 6.78 -4.44
C PHE A 85 -7.91 7.50 -5.75
N LEU A 86 -6.79 7.20 -6.43
CA LEU A 86 -6.50 7.79 -7.74
C LEU A 86 -7.58 7.41 -8.77
N LEU A 87 -8.00 6.14 -8.77
CA LEU A 87 -9.06 5.66 -9.65
C LEU A 87 -10.39 6.34 -9.32
N LEU A 88 -10.74 6.47 -8.05
CA LEU A 88 -11.92 7.19 -7.61
C LEU A 88 -11.92 8.64 -8.11
N PHE A 89 -10.82 9.37 -7.94
CA PHE A 89 -10.71 10.75 -8.43
C PHE A 89 -10.70 10.84 -9.96
N ASP A 90 -10.17 9.83 -10.67
CA ASP A 90 -10.25 9.78 -12.13
C ASP A 90 -11.69 9.51 -12.61
N ILE A 91 -12.47 8.69 -11.90
CA ILE A 91 -13.91 8.49 -12.16
C ILE A 91 -14.70 9.79 -11.88
N LEU A 92 -14.45 10.47 -10.76
CA LEU A 92 -15.09 11.75 -10.43
C LEU A 92 -14.82 12.81 -11.50
N ARG A 93 -13.68 12.77 -12.17
CA ARG A 93 -13.38 13.64 -13.31
C ARG A 93 -14.33 13.42 -14.49
N LEU A 94 -14.81 12.19 -14.72
CA LEU A 94 -15.80 11.91 -15.78
C LEU A 94 -17.12 12.65 -15.52
N PHE A 95 -17.45 12.89 -14.24
CA PHE A 95 -18.61 13.68 -13.81
C PHE A 95 -18.34 15.19 -13.78
N LYS A 96 -17.27 15.66 -14.46
CA LYS A 96 -16.85 17.08 -14.53
C LYS A 96 -16.46 17.71 -13.18
N VAL A 97 -16.28 16.93 -12.13
CA VAL A 97 -15.70 17.39 -10.88
C VAL A 97 -14.20 17.58 -11.07
N VAL A 98 -13.77 18.82 -11.28
CA VAL A 98 -12.37 19.14 -11.59
C VAL A 98 -11.57 19.23 -10.31
N CYS A 99 -10.91 18.15 -9.91
CA CYS A 99 -9.92 18.18 -8.84
C CYS A 99 -8.52 18.43 -9.40
N LYS A 100 -8.04 19.69 -9.36
CA LYS A 100 -6.70 20.08 -9.85
C LYS A 100 -5.58 19.33 -9.09
N TYR A 101 -5.77 19.02 -7.83
CA TYR A 101 -4.78 18.43 -6.92
C TYR A 101 -5.09 16.96 -6.56
N ARG A 102 -5.73 16.20 -7.45
CA ARG A 102 -6.18 14.84 -7.20
C ARG A 102 -5.09 13.88 -6.69
N PHE A 103 -3.86 13.99 -7.19
CA PHE A 103 -2.74 13.18 -6.72
C PHE A 103 -2.42 13.46 -5.25
N TYR A 104 -2.32 14.73 -4.88
CA TYR A 104 -2.06 15.14 -3.49
C TYR A 104 -3.20 14.76 -2.56
N LEU A 105 -4.45 14.91 -3.01
CA LEU A 105 -5.62 14.47 -2.25
C LEU A 105 -5.61 12.96 -2.02
N SER A 106 -5.34 12.16 -3.06
CA SER A 106 -5.21 10.71 -2.93
C SER A 106 -4.11 10.34 -1.94
N LEU A 107 -2.97 11.03 -2.01
CA LEU A 107 -1.86 10.80 -1.08
C LEU A 107 -2.24 11.11 0.36
N VAL A 108 -2.89 12.24 0.61
CA VAL A 108 -3.33 12.65 1.96
C VAL A 108 -4.35 11.65 2.52
N PHE A 109 -5.35 11.24 1.73
CA PHE A 109 -6.32 10.24 2.16
C PHE A 109 -5.67 8.89 2.44
N THR A 110 -4.74 8.45 1.59
CA THR A 110 -4.01 7.19 1.80
C THR A 110 -3.17 7.24 3.08
N LEU A 111 -2.40 8.31 3.29
CA LEU A 111 -1.60 8.48 4.50
C LEU A 111 -2.48 8.62 5.76
N GLY A 112 -3.61 9.30 5.65
CA GLY A 112 -4.59 9.42 6.74
C GLY A 112 -5.15 8.06 7.16
N LEU A 113 -5.55 7.22 6.19
CA LEU A 113 -6.03 5.86 6.48
C LEU A 113 -4.95 4.97 7.09
N LEU A 114 -3.72 5.02 6.55
CA LEU A 114 -2.60 4.27 7.12
C LEU A 114 -2.26 4.72 8.53
N GLY A 115 -2.24 6.03 8.78
CA GLY A 115 -2.02 6.60 10.10
C GLY A 115 -3.11 6.19 11.11
N TYR A 116 -4.38 6.23 10.70
CA TYR A 116 -5.50 5.76 11.50
C TYR A 116 -5.41 4.26 11.80
N GLY A 117 -5.03 3.45 10.80
CA GLY A 117 -4.81 2.00 10.98
C GLY A 117 -3.68 1.71 11.98
N LEU A 118 -2.57 2.44 11.91
CA LEU A 118 -1.46 2.33 12.86
C LEU A 118 -1.89 2.76 14.28
N TYR A 119 -2.65 3.85 14.40
CA TYR A 119 -3.17 4.30 15.69
C TYR A 119 -4.04 3.23 16.35
N ASN A 120 -5.00 2.65 15.62
CA ASN A 120 -5.85 1.57 16.14
C ASN A 120 -5.08 0.29 16.46
N TYR A 121 -4.01 0.01 15.73
CA TYR A 121 -3.14 -1.13 16.02
C TYR A 121 -2.42 -0.98 17.36
N HIS A 122 -1.99 0.24 17.71
CA HIS A 122 -1.35 0.51 19.00
C HIS A 122 -2.33 0.71 20.15
N HIS A 123 -3.59 1.02 19.85
CA HIS A 123 -4.68 1.19 20.83
C HIS A 123 -5.83 0.23 20.51
N PRO A 124 -5.64 -1.09 20.63
CA PRO A 124 -6.74 -2.03 20.42
C PRO A 124 -7.80 -1.76 21.50
N GLU A 125 -8.97 -1.27 21.11
CA GLU A 125 -10.14 -1.29 21.96
C GLU A 125 -10.49 -2.77 22.20
N THR A 126 -10.06 -3.29 23.36
CA THR A 126 -10.49 -4.61 23.81
C THR A 126 -11.96 -4.50 24.17
N ASN A 127 -12.85 -4.75 23.22
CA ASN A 127 -14.21 -5.11 23.52
C ASN A 127 -14.16 -6.44 24.26
N ILE A 128 -14.02 -6.39 25.58
CA ILE A 128 -14.22 -7.53 26.45
C ILE A 128 -15.71 -7.85 26.36
N VAL A 129 -16.08 -8.62 25.36
CA VAL A 129 -17.38 -9.30 25.36
C VAL A 129 -17.34 -10.21 26.59
N ASN A 130 -18.05 -9.82 27.65
CA ASN A 130 -18.22 -10.62 28.86
C ASN A 130 -18.91 -11.92 28.46
N ILE A 131 -18.11 -12.95 28.13
CA ILE A 131 -18.56 -14.32 27.85
C ILE A 131 -19.15 -14.98 29.14
N LEU A 132 -18.99 -14.32 30.29
CA LEU A 132 -19.51 -14.77 31.58
C LEU A 132 -21.06 -14.85 31.63
N THR A 133 -21.78 -14.15 30.78
CA THR A 133 -23.26 -14.21 30.74
C THR A 133 -23.80 -15.44 30.03
N LEU A 134 -23.02 -16.09 29.19
CA LEU A 134 -23.45 -17.32 28.48
C LEU A 134 -23.23 -18.62 29.29
N SER A 135 -22.41 -18.58 30.32
CA SER A 135 -22.14 -19.73 31.18
C SER A 135 -23.24 -19.98 32.24
N LEU A 136 -24.11 -18.99 32.50
CA LEU A 136 -25.16 -19.09 33.53
C LEU A 136 -26.52 -19.62 33.04
N ILE A 137 -26.66 -19.90 31.73
CA ILE A 137 -27.92 -20.38 31.14
C ILE A 137 -27.92 -21.93 31.02
N HIS A 138 -26.87 -22.61 31.46
CA HIS A 138 -26.78 -24.08 31.36
C HIS A 138 -26.69 -24.77 32.73
N ILE A 139 -27.51 -24.31 33.70
CA ILE A 139 -27.84 -25.08 34.92
C ILE A 139 -29.35 -25.19 35.04
#